data_79e77756fdb45dd07a11f06d2c47dd13
#
_entry.id   79e77756fdb45dd07a11f06d2c47dd13
#
_cell.length_a   1.000
_cell.length_b   1.000
_cell.length_c   1.000
_cell.angle_alpha   90.00
_cell.angle_beta   90.00
_cell.angle_gamma   90.00
#
_symmetry.space_group_name_H-M   'P 1'
#
loop_
_entity.id
_entity.type
_entity.pdbx_description
1 polymer ?
#
loop_
_entity_poly.entity_id
_entity_poly.type
_entity_poly.pdbx_seq_one_letter_code
_entity_poly.pdbx_strand_id
1 'polypeptide(L)'
;MNKRMILYIQGAILLIEAAIMVLPIAAALIYREPSGIWFFYTALAAAIVGFAAMKLAKPRSKTIYAKEGLIAVAAGWIVLSLVGALPFTLSGEIPIYLDAVFEMISGFTTTGSSILPNVEALSRCMLLWRSFSHWLGGMGILVFMLAIVKMEGGQGIHLLRAESPGPTVGKMVPRMVDSSKILYSIYLALTLVQLIFYLAGGMPLFDSLCNAFATAGTGGFAIKADSFAGYSAYAQTVTTVFMALFGVNFSIYFFLLQKKFDLALKNTELRWYVGIILTSIAIITANILPMYPSFHAAVHHAAFSVSSVITTTGFCTENFDLWPEFSRVILAFLMIVGASAGSTGGGLKVSRLVILIRAAQVEVRRLIHPRTVKVMRIDGKVVGQDTVRAVSGYFILYVLISLLSILLVSLDGFDGSTTITAVLATFNNIGPGLGLAGPVGNFAMFSPLSKVVLCLDMLFGRLEIYPMLILLLPSTWSKRT
;
A
#
# COMPACT_ATOMS: atom_id res chain seq x y z
N MET A 1 25.34 16.39 -1.74
CA MET A 1 24.19 15.80 -1.01
C MET A 1 23.95 16.59 0.28
N ASN A 2 22.74 17.09 0.46
CA ASN A 2 22.36 17.88 1.63
C ASN A 2 21.89 16.97 2.81
N LYS A 3 22.87 16.32 3.47
CA LYS A 3 22.60 15.43 4.61
C LYS A 3 21.81 16.11 5.75
N ARG A 4 22.04 17.43 5.96
CA ARG A 4 21.32 18.20 6.98
C ARG A 4 19.83 18.30 6.66
N MET A 5 19.49 18.47 5.39
CA MET A 5 18.08 18.53 4.99
C MET A 5 17.38 17.16 5.14
N ILE A 6 18.07 16.06 4.83
CA ILE A 6 17.55 14.70 5.07
C ILE A 6 17.26 14.53 6.57
N LEU A 7 18.22 14.86 7.45
CA LEU A 7 18.04 14.76 8.90
C LEU A 7 16.90 15.65 9.42
N TYR A 8 16.75 16.86 8.86
CA TYR A 8 15.65 17.76 9.19
C TYR A 8 14.29 17.14 8.85
N ILE A 9 14.17 16.49 7.68
CA ILE A 9 12.94 15.80 7.25
C ILE A 9 12.64 14.62 8.19
N GLN A 10 13.66 13.81 8.55
CA GLN A 10 13.47 12.72 9.50
C GLN A 10 12.97 13.24 10.87
N GLY A 11 13.52 14.34 11.35
CA GLY A 11 13.05 14.99 12.57
C GLY A 11 11.59 15.45 12.47
N ALA A 12 11.18 16.00 11.33
CA ALA A 12 9.78 16.39 11.10
C ALA A 12 8.83 15.19 11.05
N ILE A 13 9.26 14.07 10.43
CA ILE A 13 8.50 12.82 10.42
C ILE A 13 8.27 12.30 11.84
N LEU A 14 9.31 12.26 12.67
CA LEU A 14 9.22 11.84 14.07
C LEU A 14 8.26 12.72 14.89
N LEU A 15 8.25 14.03 14.68
CA LEU A 15 7.30 14.92 15.34
C LEU A 15 5.85 14.66 14.92
N ILE A 16 5.63 14.38 13.63
CA ILE A 16 4.32 14.00 13.12
C ILE A 16 3.90 12.67 13.74
N GLU A 17 4.79 11.67 13.77
CA GLU A 17 4.53 10.38 14.38
C GLU A 17 4.16 10.51 15.86
N ALA A 18 4.92 11.30 16.62
CA ALA A 18 4.60 11.60 18.01
C ALA A 18 3.20 12.23 18.18
N ALA A 19 2.83 13.15 17.29
CA ALA A 19 1.52 13.80 17.33
C ALA A 19 0.36 12.82 17.01
N ILE A 20 0.53 11.94 16.04
CA ILE A 20 -0.51 10.98 15.66
C ILE A 20 -0.66 9.82 16.66
N MET A 21 0.38 9.52 17.46
CA MET A 21 0.30 8.56 18.59
C MET A 21 -0.67 9.01 19.69
N VAL A 22 -1.13 10.25 19.69
CA VAL A 22 -2.20 10.73 20.58
C VAL A 22 -3.50 9.94 20.36
N LEU A 23 -3.75 9.44 19.14
CA LEU A 23 -4.96 8.66 18.83
C LEU A 23 -5.02 7.33 19.60
N PRO A 24 -4.01 6.43 19.54
CA PRO A 24 -4.01 5.23 20.36
C PRO A 24 -3.92 5.51 21.87
N ILE A 25 -3.28 6.60 22.30
CA ILE A 25 -3.30 7.02 23.72
C ILE A 25 -4.74 7.36 24.16
N ALA A 26 -5.48 8.10 23.34
CA ALA A 26 -6.88 8.41 23.62
C ALA A 26 -7.75 7.14 23.69
N ALA A 27 -7.54 6.19 22.78
CA ALA A 27 -8.21 4.90 22.82
C ALA A 27 -7.89 4.14 24.11
N ALA A 28 -6.62 4.06 24.50
CA ALA A 28 -6.21 3.41 25.75
C ALA A 28 -6.87 4.04 26.98
N LEU A 29 -7.02 5.36 27.02
CA LEU A 29 -7.71 6.06 28.10
C LEU A 29 -9.21 5.73 28.16
N ILE A 30 -9.87 5.69 26.98
CA ILE A 30 -11.30 5.35 26.87
C ILE A 30 -11.56 3.91 27.33
N TYR A 31 -10.71 2.97 26.89
CA TYR A 31 -10.86 1.55 27.22
C TYR A 31 -10.12 1.12 28.50
N ARG A 32 -9.43 2.06 29.19
CA ARG A 32 -8.65 1.84 30.44
C ARG A 32 -7.58 0.77 30.28
N GLU A 33 -6.86 0.78 29.16
CA GLU A 33 -5.82 -0.17 28.85
C GLU A 33 -4.43 0.32 29.33
N PRO A 34 -3.65 -0.50 30.05
CA PRO A 34 -2.33 -0.11 30.54
C PRO A 34 -1.31 0.09 29.41
N SER A 35 -1.50 -0.57 28.26
CA SER A 35 -0.61 -0.49 27.11
C SER A 35 -0.47 0.93 26.54
N GLY A 36 -1.43 1.82 26.82
CA GLY A 36 -1.39 3.22 26.41
C GLY A 36 -0.19 4.01 26.90
N ILE A 37 0.39 3.61 28.07
CA ILE A 37 1.57 4.28 28.63
C ILE A 37 2.80 4.16 27.73
N TRP A 38 2.93 3.05 27.01
CA TRP A 38 4.05 2.83 26.10
C TRP A 38 3.97 3.68 24.84
N PHE A 39 2.75 3.98 24.35
CA PHE A 39 2.56 5.00 23.32
C PHE A 39 2.97 6.38 23.80
N PHE A 40 2.66 6.75 25.04
CA PHE A 40 3.06 8.04 25.60
C PHE A 40 4.58 8.16 25.69
N TYR A 41 5.28 7.17 26.22
CA TYR A 41 6.75 7.21 26.28
C TYR A 41 7.40 7.21 24.91
N THR A 42 6.88 6.43 23.96
CA THR A 42 7.38 6.41 22.58
C THR A 42 7.15 7.75 21.89
N ALA A 43 5.96 8.34 22.03
CA ALA A 43 5.65 9.66 21.47
C ALA A 43 6.56 10.75 22.07
N LEU A 44 6.79 10.73 23.38
CA LEU A 44 7.69 11.67 24.05
C LEU A 44 9.14 11.52 23.54
N ALA A 45 9.64 10.30 23.46
CA ALA A 45 10.99 10.02 22.94
C ALA A 45 11.11 10.47 21.46
N ALA A 46 10.14 10.13 20.63
CA ALA A 46 10.10 10.54 19.23
C ALA A 46 10.05 12.07 19.07
N ALA A 47 9.28 12.75 19.94
CA ALA A 47 9.22 14.22 19.95
C ALA A 47 10.55 14.86 20.33
N ILE A 48 11.22 14.35 21.37
CA ILE A 48 12.53 14.85 21.83
C ILE A 48 13.58 14.64 20.73
N VAL A 49 13.67 13.43 20.18
CA VAL A 49 14.64 13.08 19.12
C VAL A 49 14.35 13.88 17.85
N GLY A 50 13.07 13.98 17.46
CA GLY A 50 12.64 14.74 16.29
C GLY A 50 12.98 16.22 16.40
N PHE A 51 12.69 16.84 17.55
CA PHE A 51 13.01 18.25 17.81
C PHE A 51 14.53 18.49 17.84
N ALA A 52 15.28 17.61 18.50
CA ALA A 52 16.74 17.68 18.54
C ALA A 52 17.34 17.56 17.11
N ALA A 53 16.87 16.60 16.31
CA ALA A 53 17.29 16.42 14.93
C ALA A 53 17.03 17.68 14.08
N MET A 54 15.85 18.28 14.20
CA MET A 54 15.53 19.52 13.46
C MET A 54 16.38 20.69 13.92
N LYS A 55 16.62 20.83 15.21
CA LYS A 55 17.42 21.93 15.78
C LYS A 55 18.90 21.81 15.40
N LEU A 56 19.46 20.61 15.44
CA LEU A 56 20.86 20.32 15.09
C LEU A 56 21.10 20.41 13.58
N ALA A 57 20.16 19.97 12.79
CA ALA A 57 20.28 19.91 11.33
C ALA A 57 20.33 21.30 10.71
N LYS A 58 19.52 22.27 11.17
CA LYS A 58 19.36 23.63 10.65
C LYS A 58 19.90 23.80 9.21
N PRO A 59 19.15 23.37 8.17
CA PRO A 59 19.67 23.33 6.82
C PRO A 59 20.01 24.74 6.33
N ARG A 60 21.24 24.95 5.86
CA ARG A 60 21.69 26.23 5.28
C ARG A 60 20.98 26.57 3.97
N SER A 61 20.57 25.53 3.23
CA SER A 61 19.80 25.65 1.99
C SER A 61 18.57 24.74 2.13
N LYS A 62 17.41 25.27 1.76
CA LYS A 62 16.14 24.51 1.72
C LYS A 62 15.97 23.77 0.39
N THR A 63 16.95 23.82 -0.55
CA THR A 63 16.86 23.12 -1.83
C THR A 63 17.03 21.61 -1.64
N ILE A 64 16.10 20.84 -2.20
CA ILE A 64 16.11 19.37 -2.25
C ILE A 64 16.16 18.97 -3.72
N TYR A 65 17.15 18.17 -4.09
CA TYR A 65 17.21 17.54 -5.41
C TYR A 65 16.51 16.18 -5.37
N ALA A 66 16.21 15.61 -6.54
CA ALA A 66 15.49 14.34 -6.66
C ALA A 66 16.15 13.20 -5.87
N LYS A 67 17.49 13.10 -5.92
CA LYS A 67 18.25 12.08 -5.17
C LYS A 67 18.01 12.18 -3.66
N GLU A 68 18.09 13.38 -3.10
CA GLU A 68 17.90 13.62 -1.66
C GLU A 68 16.45 13.38 -1.24
N GLY A 69 15.49 13.73 -2.12
CA GLY A 69 14.08 13.45 -1.92
C GLY A 69 13.81 11.95 -1.81
N LEU A 70 14.33 11.15 -2.73
CA LEU A 70 14.18 9.68 -2.74
C LEU A 70 14.79 9.04 -1.48
N ILE A 71 15.99 9.48 -1.08
CA ILE A 71 16.64 9.00 0.16
C ILE A 71 15.81 9.40 1.40
N ALA A 72 15.32 10.63 1.46
CA ALA A 72 14.55 11.11 2.59
C ALA A 72 13.23 10.33 2.75
N VAL A 73 12.57 9.99 1.63
CA VAL A 73 11.39 9.14 1.59
C VAL A 73 11.71 7.76 2.13
N ALA A 74 12.66 7.04 1.53
CA ALA A 74 12.97 5.68 1.92
C ALA A 74 13.42 5.57 3.40
N ALA A 75 14.30 6.48 3.84
CA ALA A 75 14.71 6.54 5.24
C ALA A 75 13.55 6.87 6.18
N GLY A 76 12.63 7.74 5.76
CA GLY A 76 11.45 8.13 6.54
C GLY A 76 10.52 6.96 6.81
N TRP A 77 10.25 6.13 5.82
CA TRP A 77 9.42 4.94 5.97
C TRP A 77 10.06 3.91 6.92
N ILE A 78 11.37 3.73 6.83
CA ILE A 78 12.11 2.85 7.74
C ILE A 78 12.05 3.39 9.18
N VAL A 79 12.37 4.66 9.40
CA VAL A 79 12.37 5.30 10.74
C VAL A 79 10.98 5.24 11.36
N LEU A 80 9.94 5.59 10.60
CA LEU A 80 8.54 5.52 11.02
C LEU A 80 8.16 4.11 11.49
N SER A 81 8.54 3.08 10.72
CA SER A 81 8.21 1.70 11.08
C SER A 81 8.97 1.21 12.31
N LEU A 82 10.24 1.59 12.44
CA LEU A 82 11.05 1.24 13.59
C LEU A 82 10.51 1.88 14.88
N VAL A 83 10.15 3.16 14.84
CA VAL A 83 9.62 3.87 16.02
C VAL A 83 8.20 3.40 16.33
N GLY A 84 7.34 3.25 15.31
CA GLY A 84 5.98 2.76 15.47
C GLY A 84 5.87 1.34 16.04
N ALA A 85 6.93 0.53 15.92
CA ALA A 85 7.02 -0.82 16.50
C ALA A 85 7.30 -0.83 18.00
N LEU A 86 7.89 0.23 18.56
CA LEU A 86 8.31 0.27 19.95
C LEU A 86 7.16 0.01 20.96
N PRO A 87 5.96 0.59 20.82
CA PRO A 87 4.88 0.32 21.77
C PRO A 87 4.52 -1.15 21.91
N PHE A 88 4.55 -1.92 20.78
CA PHE A 88 4.26 -3.36 20.80
C PHE A 88 5.27 -4.17 21.61
N THR A 89 6.55 -3.87 21.45
CA THR A 89 7.62 -4.58 22.14
C THR A 89 7.70 -4.17 23.61
N LEU A 90 7.58 -2.87 23.89
CA LEU A 90 7.66 -2.35 25.27
C LEU A 90 6.46 -2.78 26.12
N SER A 91 5.28 -2.96 25.52
CA SER A 91 4.11 -3.50 26.22
C SER A 91 4.19 -5.02 26.45
N GLY A 92 5.05 -5.71 25.70
CA GLY A 92 5.13 -7.17 25.71
C GLY A 92 4.08 -7.87 24.86
N GLU A 93 3.19 -7.14 24.14
CA GLU A 93 2.16 -7.73 23.29
C GLU A 93 2.77 -8.38 22.03
N ILE A 94 3.90 -7.85 21.52
CA ILE A 94 4.77 -8.50 20.54
C ILE A 94 6.20 -8.46 21.09
N PRO A 95 6.65 -9.49 21.83
CA PRO A 95 7.90 -9.42 22.59
C PRO A 95 9.16 -9.31 21.71
N ILE A 96 9.14 -9.90 20.51
CA ILE A 96 10.29 -9.90 19.60
C ILE A 96 10.23 -8.62 18.74
N TYR A 97 11.26 -7.75 18.88
CA TYR A 97 11.28 -6.47 18.17
C TYR A 97 11.24 -6.62 16.64
N LEU A 98 11.90 -7.64 16.08
CA LEU A 98 11.84 -7.91 14.63
C LEU A 98 10.40 -8.18 14.17
N ASP A 99 9.63 -8.91 14.96
CA ASP A 99 8.24 -9.22 14.68
C ASP A 99 7.36 -7.96 14.77
N ALA A 100 7.59 -7.11 15.78
CA ALA A 100 6.93 -5.81 15.90
C ALA A 100 7.27 -4.88 14.71
N VAL A 101 8.53 -4.89 14.26
CA VAL A 101 8.96 -4.13 13.07
C VAL A 101 8.31 -4.67 11.81
N PHE A 102 8.23 -6.00 11.64
CA PHE A 102 7.52 -6.62 10.52
C PHE A 102 6.05 -6.16 10.48
N GLU A 103 5.35 -6.23 11.62
CA GLU A 103 3.96 -5.81 11.75
C GLU A 103 3.80 -4.33 11.40
N MET A 104 4.70 -3.45 11.84
CA MET A 104 4.60 -2.02 11.56
C MET A 104 5.05 -1.63 10.16
N ILE A 105 6.04 -2.31 9.57
CA ILE A 105 6.35 -2.16 8.14
C ILE A 105 5.12 -2.57 7.33
N SER A 106 4.52 -3.72 7.63
CA SER A 106 3.28 -4.18 7.00
C SER A 106 2.15 -3.15 7.18
N GLY A 107 2.05 -2.56 8.37
CA GLY A 107 1.09 -1.50 8.69
C GLY A 107 1.27 -0.27 7.81
N PHE A 108 2.42 0.37 7.87
CA PHE A 108 2.66 1.62 7.13
C PHE A 108 2.75 1.41 5.63
N THR A 109 3.34 0.29 5.14
CA THR A 109 3.36 -0.02 3.70
C THR A 109 2.01 -0.50 3.17
N THR A 110 0.98 -0.57 4.03
CA THR A 110 -0.37 -1.03 3.69
C THR A 110 -0.38 -2.43 3.08
N THR A 111 0.47 -3.32 3.60
CA THR A 111 0.57 -4.69 3.12
C THR A 111 -0.47 -5.61 3.75
N GLY A 112 -0.63 -5.56 5.08
CA GLY A 112 -1.59 -6.42 5.79
C GLY A 112 -1.09 -7.83 6.13
N SER A 113 0.15 -8.18 5.79
CA SER A 113 0.79 -9.41 6.29
C SER A 113 1.02 -9.30 7.79
N SER A 114 0.55 -10.26 8.57
CA SER A 114 0.66 -10.23 10.03
C SER A 114 1.48 -11.40 10.56
N ILE A 115 2.29 -11.13 11.58
CA ILE A 115 3.00 -12.16 12.35
C ILE A 115 2.16 -12.69 13.53
N LEU A 116 0.97 -12.15 13.74
CA LEU A 116 0.15 -12.48 14.90
C LEU A 116 -0.63 -13.77 14.68
N PRO A 117 -0.45 -14.79 15.50
CA PRO A 117 -1.29 -16.00 15.45
C PRO A 117 -2.73 -15.70 15.92
N ASN A 118 -2.89 -14.76 16.87
CA ASN A 118 -4.18 -14.32 17.38
C ASN A 118 -4.20 -12.78 17.50
N VAL A 119 -4.88 -12.15 16.56
CA VAL A 119 -5.04 -10.70 16.50
C VAL A 119 -5.88 -10.16 17.66
N GLU A 120 -6.87 -10.95 18.12
CA GLU A 120 -7.83 -10.53 19.15
C GLU A 120 -7.19 -10.49 20.57
N ALA A 121 -5.98 -11.04 20.72
CA ALA A 121 -5.23 -10.94 21.97
C ALA A 121 -4.63 -9.53 22.20
N LEU A 122 -4.52 -8.71 21.16
CA LEU A 122 -4.00 -7.35 21.28
C LEU A 122 -5.01 -6.42 21.97
N SER A 123 -4.48 -5.45 22.72
CA SER A 123 -5.28 -4.34 23.25
C SER A 123 -5.89 -3.49 22.13
N ARG A 124 -7.01 -2.82 22.39
CA ARG A 124 -7.70 -1.99 21.40
C ARG A 124 -6.86 -0.82 20.92
N CYS A 125 -6.04 -0.24 21.78
CA CYS A 125 -5.12 0.81 21.37
C CYS A 125 -4.09 0.31 20.36
N MET A 126 -3.59 -0.93 20.48
CA MET A 126 -2.70 -1.56 19.51
C MET A 126 -3.42 -1.90 18.21
N LEU A 127 -4.64 -2.46 18.27
CA LEU A 127 -5.48 -2.72 17.10
C LEU A 127 -5.78 -1.43 16.32
N LEU A 128 -6.10 -0.35 17.03
CA LEU A 128 -6.32 0.95 16.40
C LEU A 128 -5.04 1.47 15.73
N TRP A 129 -3.87 1.35 16.39
CA TRP A 129 -2.60 1.78 15.81
C TRP A 129 -2.25 1.01 14.52
N ARG A 130 -2.45 -0.31 14.50
CA ARG A 130 -2.31 -1.14 13.29
C ARG A 130 -3.21 -0.64 12.17
N SER A 131 -4.51 -0.48 12.41
CA SER A 131 -5.46 -0.01 11.39
C SER A 131 -5.19 1.42 10.94
N PHE A 132 -4.79 2.30 11.87
CA PHE A 132 -4.48 3.69 11.58
C PHE A 132 -3.17 3.84 10.78
N SER A 133 -2.19 2.95 11.00
CA SER A 133 -0.97 2.92 10.18
C SER A 133 -1.27 2.68 8.70
N HIS A 134 -2.26 1.85 8.37
CA HIS A 134 -2.75 1.68 7.00
C HIS A 134 -3.34 2.96 6.44
N TRP A 135 -4.16 3.66 7.23
CA TRP A 135 -4.77 4.91 6.77
C TRP A 135 -3.72 5.97 6.46
N LEU A 136 -2.70 6.10 7.31
CA LEU A 136 -1.56 6.99 7.08
C LEU A 136 -0.72 6.56 5.88
N GLY A 137 -0.44 5.27 5.78
CA GLY A 137 0.34 4.69 4.70
C GLY A 137 -0.33 4.82 3.34
N GLY A 138 -1.67 4.72 3.27
CA GLY A 138 -2.44 4.71 2.04
C GLY A 138 -2.18 5.91 1.13
N MET A 139 -2.15 7.11 1.67
CA MET A 139 -1.86 8.33 0.91
C MET A 139 -0.40 8.79 0.98
N GLY A 140 0.44 8.06 1.73
CA GLY A 140 1.85 8.41 1.92
C GLY A 140 2.06 9.52 2.96
N ILE A 141 2.97 9.27 3.91
CA ILE A 141 3.20 10.18 5.03
C ILE A 141 3.83 11.51 4.61
N LEU A 142 4.64 11.50 3.54
CA LEU A 142 5.26 12.74 3.04
C LEU A 142 4.29 13.59 2.22
N VAL A 143 3.31 12.98 1.55
CA VAL A 143 2.21 13.73 0.94
C VAL A 143 1.37 14.39 2.03
N PHE A 144 1.15 13.70 3.16
CA PHE A 144 0.53 14.28 4.35
C PHE A 144 1.37 15.44 4.92
N MET A 145 2.67 15.24 5.06
CA MET A 145 3.59 16.31 5.50
C MET A 145 3.56 17.52 4.55
N LEU A 146 3.53 17.31 3.23
CA LEU A 146 3.42 18.40 2.25
C LEU A 146 2.09 19.16 2.32
N ALA A 147 1.00 18.49 2.69
CA ALA A 147 -0.29 19.14 2.88
C ALA A 147 -0.30 20.08 4.11
N ILE A 148 0.46 19.72 5.16
CA ILE A 148 0.53 20.50 6.42
C ILE A 148 1.66 21.54 6.37
N VAL A 149 2.88 21.15 5.95
CA VAL A 149 4.07 21.99 5.96
C VAL A 149 4.20 22.71 4.63
N LYS A 150 4.08 24.03 4.66
CA LYS A 150 4.33 24.88 3.48
C LYS A 150 5.82 24.85 3.14
N MET A 151 6.19 24.07 2.11
CA MET A 151 7.53 24.07 1.54
C MET A 151 7.60 25.10 0.40
N GLU A 152 8.52 26.07 0.49
CA GLU A 152 8.70 27.12 -0.50
C GLU A 152 9.44 26.61 -1.75
N GLY A 153 9.17 27.18 -2.92
CA GLY A 153 10.02 27.07 -4.11
C GLY A 153 9.92 25.78 -4.93
N GLY A 154 8.76 25.08 -4.97
CA GLY A 154 8.57 23.92 -5.85
C GLY A 154 9.30 22.65 -5.42
N GLN A 155 9.94 22.65 -4.28
CA GLN A 155 10.78 21.56 -3.74
C GLN A 155 9.98 20.32 -3.35
N GLY A 156 8.71 20.49 -2.98
CA GLY A 156 7.80 19.37 -2.68
C GLY A 156 7.53 18.43 -3.85
N ILE A 157 7.83 18.83 -5.09
CA ILE A 157 7.61 18.02 -6.28
C ILE A 157 8.45 16.74 -6.29
N HIS A 158 9.68 16.79 -5.79
CA HIS A 158 10.56 15.61 -5.73
C HIS A 158 10.11 14.61 -4.67
N LEU A 159 9.59 15.11 -3.53
CA LEU A 159 9.01 14.27 -2.48
C LEU A 159 7.69 13.63 -2.95
N LEU A 160 6.80 14.41 -3.55
CA LEU A 160 5.54 13.90 -4.06
C LEU A 160 5.76 12.85 -5.17
N ARG A 161 6.71 13.08 -6.09
CA ARG A 161 7.06 12.11 -7.12
C ARG A 161 7.66 10.82 -6.57
N ALA A 162 8.35 10.91 -5.43
CA ALA A 162 8.94 9.75 -4.78
C ALA A 162 7.90 8.86 -4.07
N GLU A 163 6.76 9.43 -3.66
CA GLU A 163 5.67 8.68 -3.01
C GLU A 163 4.46 8.41 -3.92
N SER A 164 4.31 9.16 -5.02
CA SER A 164 3.16 8.96 -5.91
C SER A 164 3.38 7.78 -6.84
N PRO A 165 2.64 6.67 -6.67
CA PRO A 165 2.80 5.49 -7.48
C PRO A 165 2.31 5.70 -8.92
N GLY A 166 3.15 5.36 -9.90
CA GLY A 166 2.79 5.32 -11.31
C GLY A 166 3.69 6.11 -12.25
N PRO A 167 3.59 5.84 -13.57
CA PRO A 167 4.50 6.39 -14.57
C PRO A 167 4.28 7.88 -14.90
N THR A 168 3.14 8.47 -14.50
CA THR A 168 2.83 9.89 -14.76
C THR A 168 2.16 10.54 -13.56
N VAL A 169 2.80 11.55 -12.98
CA VAL A 169 2.18 12.43 -11.98
C VAL A 169 1.57 13.61 -12.74
N GLY A 170 0.28 13.55 -13.05
CA GLY A 170 -0.46 14.68 -13.60
C GLY A 170 -0.63 15.78 -12.54
N LYS A 171 -0.29 17.03 -12.86
CA LYS A 171 -0.65 18.17 -12.02
C LYS A 171 -2.15 18.43 -12.13
N MET A 172 -2.90 18.32 -11.04
CA MET A 172 -4.33 18.64 -10.99
C MET A 172 -4.56 20.15 -10.97
N VAL A 173 -3.67 20.86 -10.28
CA VAL A 173 -3.69 22.32 -10.12
C VAL A 173 -2.26 22.86 -10.15
N PRO A 174 -2.05 24.19 -10.39
CA PRO A 174 -0.73 24.78 -10.53
C PRO A 174 0.20 24.60 -9.33
N ARG A 175 -0.37 24.54 -8.11
CA ARG A 175 0.40 24.35 -6.87
C ARG A 175 0.30 22.92 -6.38
N MET A 176 1.44 22.29 -6.08
CA MET A 176 1.51 20.89 -5.61
C MET A 176 0.83 20.71 -4.24
N VAL A 177 0.94 21.67 -3.35
CA VAL A 177 0.25 21.67 -2.04
C VAL A 177 -1.26 21.60 -2.19
N ASP A 178 -1.81 22.32 -3.17
CA ASP A 178 -3.25 22.33 -3.44
C ASP A 178 -3.70 20.97 -4.01
N SER A 179 -2.87 20.34 -4.88
CA SER A 179 -3.13 18.98 -5.37
C SER A 179 -3.16 17.95 -4.22
N SER A 180 -2.19 18.03 -3.30
CA SER A 180 -2.15 17.13 -2.14
C SER A 180 -3.37 17.33 -1.23
N LYS A 181 -3.77 18.56 -0.96
CA LYS A 181 -4.97 18.87 -0.15
C LYS A 181 -6.24 18.28 -0.76
N ILE A 182 -6.42 18.42 -2.08
CA ILE A 182 -7.58 17.87 -2.79
C ILE A 182 -7.60 16.34 -2.67
N LEU A 183 -6.47 15.67 -2.92
CA LEU A 183 -6.36 14.23 -2.80
C LEU A 183 -6.71 13.74 -1.37
N TYR A 184 -6.15 14.41 -0.34
CA TYR A 184 -6.47 14.09 1.05
C TYR A 184 -7.95 14.35 1.39
N SER A 185 -8.54 15.42 0.87
CA SER A 185 -9.96 15.70 1.09
C SER A 185 -10.87 14.62 0.50
N ILE A 186 -10.54 14.13 -0.71
CA ILE A 186 -11.27 13.02 -1.35
C ILE A 186 -11.09 11.74 -0.53
N TYR A 187 -9.86 11.43 -0.11
CA TYR A 187 -9.54 10.27 0.69
C TYR A 187 -10.31 10.27 2.03
N LEU A 188 -10.27 11.39 2.73
CA LEU A 188 -11.00 11.57 3.99
C LEU A 188 -12.52 11.46 3.78
N ALA A 189 -13.06 12.08 2.73
CA ALA A 189 -14.49 12.02 2.42
C ALA A 189 -14.94 10.58 2.15
N LEU A 190 -14.20 9.82 1.33
CA LEU A 190 -14.51 8.41 1.08
C LEU A 190 -14.42 7.56 2.36
N THR A 191 -13.42 7.80 3.20
CA THR A 191 -13.28 7.10 4.51
C THR A 191 -14.48 7.38 5.41
N LEU A 192 -14.91 8.66 5.50
CA LEU A 192 -16.06 9.04 6.31
C LEU A 192 -17.37 8.45 5.77
N VAL A 193 -17.55 8.44 4.45
CA VAL A 193 -18.73 7.83 3.82
C VAL A 193 -18.77 6.34 4.13
N GLN A 194 -17.64 5.62 4.01
CA GLN A 194 -17.57 4.21 4.36
C GLN A 194 -17.88 3.96 5.83
N LEU A 195 -17.33 4.77 6.74
CA LEU A 195 -17.63 4.70 8.18
C LEU A 195 -19.14 4.84 8.45
N ILE A 196 -19.80 5.79 7.79
CA ILE A 196 -21.25 5.99 7.91
C ILE A 196 -22.02 4.74 7.44
N PHE A 197 -21.62 4.12 6.32
CA PHE A 197 -22.24 2.88 5.83
C PHE A 197 -22.07 1.72 6.82
N TYR A 198 -20.90 1.56 7.44
CA TYR A 198 -20.67 0.53 8.45
C TYR A 198 -21.55 0.73 9.68
N LEU A 199 -21.64 1.97 10.18
CA LEU A 199 -22.49 2.31 11.33
C LEU A 199 -23.98 2.11 11.01
N ALA A 200 -24.43 2.48 9.81
CA ALA A 200 -25.78 2.24 9.33
C ALA A 200 -26.12 0.74 9.24
N GLY A 201 -25.11 -0.10 8.97
CA GLY A 201 -25.21 -1.57 8.98
C GLY A 201 -25.14 -2.20 10.36
N GLY A 202 -25.08 -1.41 11.45
CA GLY A 202 -25.06 -1.90 12.83
C GLY A 202 -23.69 -2.40 13.31
N MET A 203 -22.60 -2.12 12.57
CA MET A 203 -21.26 -2.48 13.03
C MET A 203 -20.85 -1.58 14.21
N PRO A 204 -20.22 -2.10 15.29
CA PRO A 204 -19.74 -1.30 16.40
C PRO A 204 -18.78 -0.19 15.95
N LEU A 205 -18.79 0.97 16.61
CA LEU A 205 -18.00 2.14 16.24
C LEU A 205 -16.50 1.83 16.12
N PHE A 206 -15.96 1.07 17.07
CA PHE A 206 -14.54 0.71 17.07
C PHE A 206 -14.18 -0.14 15.84
N ASP A 207 -14.99 -1.19 15.58
CA ASP A 207 -14.80 -2.06 14.41
C ASP A 207 -14.95 -1.28 13.11
N SER A 208 -15.97 -0.41 13.04
CA SER A 208 -16.23 0.45 11.88
C SER A 208 -15.05 1.37 11.58
N LEU A 209 -14.44 1.96 12.62
CA LEU A 209 -13.31 2.87 12.48
C LEU A 209 -12.05 2.13 12.01
N CYS A 210 -11.72 1.02 12.66
CA CYS A 210 -10.54 0.21 12.31
C CYS A 210 -10.66 -0.35 10.88
N ASN A 211 -11.81 -0.93 10.54
CA ASN A 211 -12.04 -1.49 9.21
C ASN A 211 -12.09 -0.40 8.13
N ALA A 212 -12.66 0.78 8.41
CA ALA A 212 -12.64 1.89 7.47
C ALA A 212 -11.22 2.39 7.21
N PHE A 213 -10.37 2.50 8.24
CA PHE A 213 -8.96 2.87 8.07
C PHE A 213 -8.18 1.84 7.25
N ALA A 214 -8.36 0.55 7.55
CA ALA A 214 -7.66 -0.51 6.84
C ALA A 214 -8.14 -0.64 5.38
N THR A 215 -9.45 -0.45 5.11
CA THR A 215 -9.99 -0.43 3.73
C THR A 215 -9.49 0.77 2.95
N ALA A 216 -9.54 1.97 3.56
CA ALA A 216 -9.12 3.21 2.88
C ALA A 216 -7.64 3.18 2.50
N GLY A 217 -6.79 2.68 3.41
CA GLY A 217 -5.38 2.45 3.12
C GLY A 217 -5.13 1.32 2.14
N THR A 218 -6.14 0.48 1.82
CA THR A 218 -5.99 -0.80 1.10
C THR A 218 -4.95 -1.71 1.76
N GLY A 219 -5.02 -1.85 3.08
CA GLY A 219 -3.99 -2.54 3.85
C GLY A 219 -4.42 -3.87 4.47
N GLY A 220 -5.71 -4.07 4.78
CA GLY A 220 -6.26 -5.37 5.15
C GLY A 220 -6.01 -5.88 6.56
N PHE A 221 -5.42 -5.09 7.46
CA PHE A 221 -5.37 -5.50 8.85
C PHE A 221 -6.77 -5.60 9.44
N ALA A 222 -7.19 -6.82 9.72
CA ALA A 222 -8.42 -7.09 10.45
C ALA A 222 -8.19 -6.98 11.96
N ILE A 223 -9.27 -6.73 12.69
CA ILE A 223 -9.30 -6.75 14.16
C ILE A 223 -9.84 -8.07 14.69
N LYS A 224 -10.33 -8.94 13.81
CA LYS A 224 -10.80 -10.30 14.10
C LYS A 224 -9.92 -11.31 13.37
N ALA A 225 -9.75 -12.48 13.96
CA ALA A 225 -8.95 -13.56 13.40
C ALA A 225 -9.52 -14.11 12.08
N ASP A 226 -10.86 -14.08 11.93
CA ASP A 226 -11.59 -14.50 10.74
C ASP A 226 -11.76 -13.40 9.68
N SER A 227 -11.07 -12.27 9.83
CA SER A 227 -11.14 -11.10 8.97
C SER A 227 -12.58 -10.57 8.79
N PHE A 228 -13.20 -10.71 7.62
CA PHE A 228 -14.59 -10.28 7.37
C PHE A 228 -15.61 -11.43 7.41
N ALA A 229 -15.20 -12.68 7.65
CA ALA A 229 -16.12 -13.83 7.64
C ALA A 229 -17.22 -13.70 8.68
N GLY A 230 -16.92 -13.21 9.89
CA GLY A 230 -17.88 -13.03 10.97
C GLY A 230 -18.72 -11.74 10.90
N TYR A 231 -18.55 -10.88 9.89
CA TYR A 231 -19.39 -9.71 9.71
C TYR A 231 -20.59 -10.00 8.79
N SER A 232 -21.63 -9.15 8.86
CA SER A 232 -22.83 -9.28 8.05
C SER A 232 -22.54 -9.19 6.54
N ALA A 233 -23.35 -9.85 5.71
CA ALA A 233 -23.25 -9.75 4.24
C ALA A 233 -23.34 -8.30 3.74
N TYR A 234 -24.08 -7.43 4.44
CA TYR A 234 -24.12 -6.00 4.17
C TYR A 234 -22.73 -5.36 4.35
N ALA A 235 -22.09 -5.58 5.50
CA ALA A 235 -20.76 -5.04 5.77
C ALA A 235 -19.71 -5.56 4.76
N GLN A 236 -19.78 -6.84 4.41
CA GLN A 236 -18.92 -7.45 3.38
C GLN A 236 -19.14 -6.78 2.01
N THR A 237 -20.40 -6.51 1.62
CA THR A 237 -20.73 -5.83 0.35
C THR A 237 -20.21 -4.39 0.36
N VAL A 238 -20.42 -3.65 1.45
CA VAL A 238 -19.87 -2.29 1.61
C VAL A 238 -18.37 -2.32 1.44
N THR A 239 -17.68 -3.25 2.12
CA THR A 239 -16.22 -3.39 2.01
C THR A 239 -15.79 -3.68 0.58
N THR A 240 -16.46 -4.60 -0.12
CA THR A 240 -16.17 -4.95 -1.52
C THR A 240 -16.20 -3.71 -2.42
N VAL A 241 -17.26 -2.91 -2.30
CA VAL A 241 -17.43 -1.69 -3.10
C VAL A 241 -16.34 -0.66 -2.76
N PHE A 242 -16.09 -0.43 -1.47
CA PHE A 242 -15.11 0.58 -1.07
C PHE A 242 -13.66 0.15 -1.37
N MET A 243 -13.31 -1.14 -1.27
CA MET A 243 -12.02 -1.64 -1.77
C MET A 243 -11.84 -1.28 -3.24
N ALA A 244 -12.84 -1.60 -4.08
CA ALA A 244 -12.78 -1.25 -5.50
C ALA A 244 -12.67 0.26 -5.75
N LEU A 245 -13.38 1.09 -4.97
CA LEU A 245 -13.31 2.55 -5.07
C LEU A 245 -11.93 3.09 -4.66
N PHE A 246 -11.34 2.65 -3.56
CA PHE A 246 -9.99 3.08 -3.15
C PHE A 246 -8.89 2.61 -4.11
N GLY A 247 -9.12 1.56 -4.89
CA GLY A 247 -8.24 1.11 -5.97
C GLY A 247 -8.29 1.93 -7.24
N VAL A 248 -9.25 2.86 -7.39
CA VAL A 248 -9.34 3.78 -8.54
C VAL A 248 -8.35 4.94 -8.38
N ASN A 249 -7.80 5.42 -9.50
CA ASN A 249 -6.98 6.62 -9.53
C ASN A 249 -7.74 7.84 -8.98
N PHE A 250 -7.23 8.47 -7.92
CA PHE A 250 -7.89 9.61 -7.26
C PHE A 250 -8.11 10.82 -8.16
N SER A 251 -7.35 10.94 -9.27
CA SER A 251 -7.58 11.99 -10.27
C SER A 251 -8.95 11.83 -10.95
N ILE A 252 -9.48 10.62 -11.03
CA ILE A 252 -10.84 10.36 -11.61
C ILE A 252 -11.90 11.04 -10.76
N TYR A 253 -11.81 10.91 -9.42
CA TYR A 253 -12.74 11.58 -8.51
C TYR A 253 -12.68 13.10 -8.64
N PHE A 254 -11.50 13.67 -8.83
CA PHE A 254 -11.33 15.09 -9.08
C PHE A 254 -12.02 15.52 -10.38
N PHE A 255 -11.92 14.73 -11.47
CA PHE A 255 -12.65 15.00 -12.72
C PHE A 255 -14.17 14.91 -12.54
N LEU A 256 -14.64 13.92 -11.77
CA LEU A 256 -16.07 13.79 -11.44
C LEU A 256 -16.59 14.99 -10.65
N LEU A 257 -15.84 15.47 -9.65
CA LEU A 257 -16.18 16.70 -8.90
C LEU A 257 -16.22 17.94 -9.79
N GLN A 258 -15.38 18.00 -10.83
CA GLN A 258 -15.41 19.08 -11.83
C GLN A 258 -16.48 18.89 -12.92
N LYS A 259 -17.34 17.85 -12.80
CA LYS A 259 -18.37 17.48 -13.80
C LYS A 259 -17.79 17.15 -15.20
N LYS A 260 -16.51 16.75 -15.27
CA LYS A 260 -15.84 16.31 -16.50
C LYS A 260 -15.97 14.80 -16.70
N PHE A 261 -17.21 14.33 -16.84
CA PHE A 261 -17.52 12.90 -16.93
C PHE A 261 -16.86 12.22 -18.12
N ASP A 262 -16.73 12.93 -19.24
CA ASP A 262 -16.08 12.41 -20.46
C ASP A 262 -14.61 12.01 -20.21
N LEU A 263 -13.86 12.82 -19.45
CA LEU A 263 -12.47 12.53 -19.13
C LEU A 263 -12.35 11.34 -18.16
N ALA A 264 -13.29 11.23 -17.22
CA ALA A 264 -13.32 10.12 -16.28
C ALA A 264 -13.65 8.80 -16.99
N LEU A 265 -14.73 8.74 -17.77
CA LEU A 265 -15.22 7.51 -18.41
C LEU A 265 -14.37 7.06 -19.62
N LYS A 266 -13.70 8.00 -20.32
CA LYS A 266 -12.79 7.69 -21.43
C LYS A 266 -11.38 7.30 -20.97
N ASN A 267 -11.08 7.37 -19.67
CA ASN A 267 -9.77 6.99 -19.13
C ASN A 267 -9.47 5.51 -19.38
N THR A 268 -8.37 5.24 -20.07
CA THR A 268 -7.96 3.88 -20.47
C THR A 268 -7.68 3.00 -19.26
N GLU A 269 -6.99 3.53 -18.24
CA GLU A 269 -6.64 2.78 -17.03
C GLU A 269 -7.88 2.34 -16.27
N LEU A 270 -8.86 3.24 -16.07
CA LEU A 270 -10.12 2.93 -15.41
C LEU A 270 -10.88 1.81 -16.12
N ARG A 271 -10.95 1.86 -17.46
CA ARG A 271 -11.63 0.83 -18.25
C ARG A 271 -10.96 -0.54 -18.12
N TRP A 272 -9.63 -0.58 -18.15
CA TRP A 272 -8.88 -1.82 -17.96
C TRP A 272 -9.06 -2.34 -16.53
N TYR A 273 -8.99 -1.48 -15.52
CA TYR A 273 -9.19 -1.84 -14.12
C TYR A 273 -10.56 -2.47 -13.87
N VAL A 274 -11.63 -1.79 -14.28
CA VAL A 274 -13.00 -2.31 -14.16
C VAL A 274 -13.19 -3.58 -14.99
N GLY A 275 -12.66 -3.61 -16.22
CA GLY A 275 -12.73 -4.79 -17.09
C GLY A 275 -12.05 -6.02 -16.46
N ILE A 276 -10.86 -5.87 -15.87
CA ILE A 276 -10.16 -6.96 -15.19
C ILE A 276 -10.97 -7.45 -13.99
N ILE A 277 -11.51 -6.55 -13.17
CA ILE A 277 -12.33 -6.92 -12.00
C ILE A 277 -13.55 -7.73 -12.46
N LEU A 278 -14.36 -7.20 -13.37
CA LEU A 278 -15.60 -7.84 -13.80
C LEU A 278 -15.35 -9.19 -14.47
N THR A 279 -14.33 -9.27 -15.34
CA THR A 279 -13.96 -10.53 -16.00
C THR A 279 -13.48 -11.58 -15.00
N SER A 280 -12.64 -11.19 -14.03
CA SER A 280 -12.14 -12.10 -13.00
C SER A 280 -13.27 -12.58 -12.09
N ILE A 281 -14.21 -11.70 -11.68
CA ILE A 281 -15.39 -12.07 -10.91
C ILE A 281 -16.22 -13.10 -11.69
N ALA A 282 -16.51 -12.85 -12.98
CA ALA A 282 -17.31 -13.76 -13.79
C ALA A 282 -16.66 -15.15 -13.93
N ILE A 283 -15.36 -15.21 -14.22
CA ILE A 283 -14.64 -16.46 -14.42
C ILE A 283 -14.52 -17.24 -13.09
N ILE A 284 -14.14 -16.57 -12.00
CA ILE A 284 -14.03 -17.22 -10.68
C ILE A 284 -15.39 -17.70 -10.22
N THR A 285 -16.46 -16.88 -10.34
CA THR A 285 -17.83 -17.29 -9.98
C THR A 285 -18.23 -18.57 -10.71
N ALA A 286 -18.01 -18.64 -12.04
CA ALA A 286 -18.34 -19.85 -12.81
C ALA A 286 -17.58 -21.08 -12.32
N ASN A 287 -16.32 -20.91 -11.92
CA ASN A 287 -15.46 -22.02 -11.47
C ASN A 287 -15.80 -22.51 -10.04
N ILE A 288 -16.17 -21.59 -9.12
CA ILE A 288 -16.49 -21.94 -7.73
C ILE A 288 -17.98 -22.23 -7.51
N LEU A 289 -18.85 -22.01 -8.49
CA LEU A 289 -20.30 -22.21 -8.36
C LEU A 289 -20.71 -23.57 -7.78
N PRO A 290 -20.06 -24.70 -8.13
CA PRO A 290 -20.40 -26.00 -7.55
C PRO A 290 -20.13 -26.12 -6.05
N MET A 291 -19.34 -25.22 -5.47
CA MET A 291 -18.98 -25.22 -4.04
C MET A 291 -20.00 -24.46 -3.18
N TYR A 292 -20.90 -23.70 -3.79
CA TYR A 292 -21.82 -22.80 -3.08
C TYR A 292 -23.28 -23.17 -3.30
N PRO A 293 -24.15 -22.91 -2.30
CA PRO A 293 -25.57 -23.26 -2.38
C PRO A 293 -26.36 -22.40 -3.40
N SER A 294 -25.82 -21.24 -3.79
CA SER A 294 -26.50 -20.33 -4.72
C SER A 294 -25.51 -19.54 -5.57
N PHE A 295 -25.95 -19.13 -6.76
CA PHE A 295 -25.20 -18.21 -7.62
C PHE A 295 -24.86 -16.90 -6.92
N HIS A 296 -25.79 -16.37 -6.11
CA HIS A 296 -25.56 -15.13 -5.35
C HIS A 296 -24.41 -15.26 -4.35
N ALA A 297 -24.31 -16.39 -3.63
CA ALA A 297 -23.21 -16.64 -2.69
C ALA A 297 -21.88 -16.74 -3.42
N ALA A 298 -21.82 -17.48 -4.53
CA ALA A 298 -20.60 -17.59 -5.34
C ALA A 298 -20.14 -16.22 -5.87
N VAL A 299 -21.04 -15.40 -6.41
CA VAL A 299 -20.73 -14.02 -6.87
C VAL A 299 -20.23 -13.17 -5.71
N HIS A 300 -20.86 -13.25 -4.53
CA HIS A 300 -20.52 -12.45 -3.34
C HIS A 300 -19.07 -12.70 -2.92
N HIS A 301 -18.70 -13.97 -2.71
CA HIS A 301 -17.33 -14.33 -2.30
C HIS A 301 -16.29 -14.12 -3.40
N ALA A 302 -16.64 -14.37 -4.66
CA ALA A 302 -15.77 -14.07 -5.80
C ALA A 302 -15.50 -12.55 -5.91
N ALA A 303 -16.56 -11.72 -5.81
CA ALA A 303 -16.44 -10.26 -5.89
C ALA A 303 -15.60 -9.70 -4.74
N PHE A 304 -15.81 -10.21 -3.52
CA PHE A 304 -15.02 -9.80 -2.36
C PHE A 304 -13.55 -10.15 -2.54
N SER A 305 -13.22 -11.40 -2.86
CA SER A 305 -11.83 -11.86 -2.99
C SER A 305 -11.12 -11.20 -4.18
N VAL A 306 -11.78 -11.05 -5.34
CA VAL A 306 -11.22 -10.33 -6.49
C VAL A 306 -10.95 -8.87 -6.14
N SER A 307 -11.92 -8.16 -5.53
CA SER A 307 -11.73 -6.77 -5.12
C SER A 307 -10.60 -6.65 -4.11
N SER A 308 -10.57 -7.53 -3.12
CA SER A 308 -9.54 -7.55 -2.08
C SER A 308 -8.14 -7.74 -2.65
N VAL A 309 -7.95 -8.70 -3.55
CA VAL A 309 -6.63 -9.04 -4.10
C VAL A 309 -6.14 -8.01 -5.11
N ILE A 310 -6.99 -7.57 -6.06
CA ILE A 310 -6.55 -6.63 -7.10
C ILE A 310 -6.30 -5.23 -6.53
N THR A 311 -7.04 -4.82 -5.51
CA THR A 311 -6.81 -3.54 -4.83
C THR A 311 -5.68 -3.60 -3.81
N THR A 312 -5.13 -4.80 -3.64
CA THR A 312 -4.09 -5.08 -2.64
C THR A 312 -4.53 -4.77 -1.21
N THR A 313 -5.83 -4.98 -0.92
CA THR A 313 -6.36 -4.78 0.43
C THR A 313 -6.10 -5.98 1.32
N GLY A 314 -6.34 -7.21 0.84
CA GLY A 314 -6.01 -8.43 1.58
C GLY A 314 -7.05 -8.92 2.59
N PHE A 315 -8.22 -8.29 2.73
CA PHE A 315 -9.31 -8.86 3.52
C PHE A 315 -9.87 -10.14 2.91
N CYS A 316 -10.41 -11.03 3.73
CA CYS A 316 -11.07 -12.26 3.28
C CYS A 316 -12.41 -12.48 3.99
N THR A 317 -13.35 -13.08 3.27
CA THR A 317 -14.63 -13.58 3.80
C THR A 317 -14.63 -15.09 3.94
N GLU A 318 -13.71 -15.75 3.27
CA GLU A 318 -13.52 -17.20 3.26
C GLU A 318 -12.07 -17.56 2.96
N ASN A 319 -11.74 -18.81 3.22
CA ASN A 319 -10.44 -19.34 2.84
C ASN A 319 -10.42 -19.71 1.35
N PHE A 320 -10.04 -18.75 0.50
CA PHE A 320 -9.92 -18.98 -0.94
C PHE A 320 -8.78 -19.93 -1.33
N ASP A 321 -7.94 -20.35 -0.38
CA ASP A 321 -6.93 -21.39 -0.63
C ASP A 321 -7.55 -22.80 -0.84
N LEU A 322 -8.81 -22.95 -0.42
CA LEU A 322 -9.61 -24.15 -0.67
C LEU A 322 -10.34 -24.15 -2.02
N TRP A 323 -10.26 -23.03 -2.76
CA TRP A 323 -10.89 -22.93 -4.08
C TRP A 323 -10.16 -23.76 -5.14
N PRO A 324 -10.83 -24.11 -6.26
CA PRO A 324 -10.18 -24.83 -7.36
C PRO A 324 -8.92 -24.11 -7.84
N GLU A 325 -7.91 -24.86 -8.24
CA GLU A 325 -6.59 -24.34 -8.62
C GLU A 325 -6.66 -23.22 -9.65
N PHE A 326 -7.57 -23.33 -10.61
CA PHE A 326 -7.76 -22.29 -11.64
C PHE A 326 -8.13 -20.92 -11.02
N SER A 327 -9.03 -20.90 -10.03
CA SER A 327 -9.39 -19.65 -9.32
C SER A 327 -8.23 -19.12 -8.49
N ARG A 328 -7.46 -19.98 -7.83
CA ARG A 328 -6.25 -19.61 -7.06
C ARG A 328 -5.19 -18.99 -7.96
N VAL A 329 -4.96 -19.56 -9.14
CA VAL A 329 -4.02 -19.02 -10.14
C VAL A 329 -4.48 -17.65 -10.64
N ILE A 330 -5.79 -17.45 -10.90
CA ILE A 330 -6.30 -16.12 -11.27
C ILE A 330 -6.03 -15.11 -10.15
N LEU A 331 -6.30 -15.45 -8.89
CA LEU A 331 -5.98 -14.57 -7.75
C LEU A 331 -4.49 -14.24 -7.69
N ALA A 332 -3.61 -15.25 -7.89
CA ALA A 332 -2.15 -15.02 -7.94
C ALA A 332 -1.74 -14.06 -9.07
N PHE A 333 -2.38 -14.13 -10.25
CA PHE A 333 -2.16 -13.14 -11.31
C PHE A 333 -2.66 -11.74 -10.92
N LEU A 334 -3.80 -11.63 -10.25
CA LEU A 334 -4.31 -10.35 -9.76
C LEU A 334 -3.38 -9.73 -8.71
N MET A 335 -2.69 -10.53 -7.89
CA MET A 335 -1.67 -10.06 -6.97
C MET A 335 -0.57 -9.26 -7.68
N ILE A 336 -0.15 -9.70 -8.87
CA ILE A 336 0.88 -9.03 -9.66
C ILE A 336 0.33 -7.75 -10.31
N VAL A 337 -0.89 -7.80 -10.84
CA VAL A 337 -1.50 -6.67 -11.58
C VAL A 337 -1.67 -5.45 -10.70
N GLY A 338 -2.28 -5.63 -9.53
CA GLY A 338 -2.53 -4.54 -8.59
C GLY A 338 -3.58 -3.53 -9.03
N ALA A 339 -3.66 -2.40 -8.31
CA ALA A 339 -4.64 -1.34 -8.53
C ALA A 339 -4.22 -0.30 -9.57
N SER A 340 -5.01 0.77 -9.74
CA SER A 340 -4.67 1.89 -10.61
C SER A 340 -3.53 2.74 -10.07
N ALA A 341 -2.74 3.34 -10.94
CA ALA A 341 -1.74 4.34 -10.53
C ALA A 341 -2.43 5.55 -9.90
N GLY A 342 -1.82 6.10 -8.84
CA GLY A 342 -2.43 7.21 -8.09
C GLY A 342 -3.67 6.83 -7.28
N SER A 343 -3.80 5.55 -6.93
CA SER A 343 -4.69 5.01 -5.90
C SER A 343 -3.88 4.67 -4.63
N THR A 344 -4.54 4.18 -3.60
CA THR A 344 -3.88 3.70 -2.37
C THR A 344 -3.27 2.32 -2.53
N GLY A 345 -3.72 1.51 -3.51
CA GLY A 345 -3.29 0.13 -3.71
C GLY A 345 -1.83 -0.03 -4.15
N GLY A 346 -1.27 -1.21 -3.95
CA GLY A 346 0.07 -1.66 -4.36
C GLY A 346 0.12 -2.31 -5.74
N GLY A 347 1.05 -3.23 -5.95
CA GLY A 347 1.24 -4.01 -7.17
C GLY A 347 1.93 -3.27 -8.31
N LEU A 348 2.04 -3.94 -9.47
CA LEU A 348 2.67 -3.40 -10.68
C LEU A 348 1.96 -2.17 -11.24
N LYS A 349 0.69 -2.01 -10.97
CA LYS A 349 -0.28 -1.01 -11.47
C LYS A 349 -0.79 -1.29 -12.87
N VAL A 350 -2.12 -1.13 -13.00
CA VAL A 350 -2.82 -1.34 -14.28
C VAL A 350 -2.23 -0.46 -15.40
N SER A 351 -1.83 0.77 -15.11
CA SER A 351 -1.22 1.66 -16.10
C SER A 351 0.06 1.10 -16.72
N ARG A 352 0.96 0.50 -15.89
CA ARG A 352 2.18 -0.13 -16.39
C ARG A 352 1.87 -1.38 -17.22
N LEU A 353 0.91 -2.20 -16.78
CA LEU A 353 0.45 -3.36 -17.53
C LEU A 353 -0.04 -2.95 -18.94
N VAL A 354 -0.87 -1.90 -19.02
CA VAL A 354 -1.36 -1.37 -20.31
C VAL A 354 -0.22 -0.87 -21.17
N ILE A 355 0.78 -0.17 -20.61
CA ILE A 355 1.96 0.30 -21.34
C ILE A 355 2.76 -0.89 -21.88
N LEU A 356 3.03 -1.91 -21.07
CA LEU A 356 3.79 -3.10 -21.48
C LEU A 356 3.08 -3.87 -22.59
N ILE A 357 1.77 -4.11 -22.47
CA ILE A 357 0.98 -4.81 -23.49
C ILE A 357 0.99 -4.02 -24.81
N ARG A 358 0.80 -2.70 -24.75
CA ARG A 358 0.83 -1.86 -25.97
C ARG A 358 2.23 -1.77 -26.58
N ALA A 359 3.29 -1.71 -25.77
CA ALA A 359 4.66 -1.74 -26.25
C ALA A 359 4.95 -3.05 -26.99
N ALA A 360 4.58 -4.20 -26.42
CA ALA A 360 4.72 -5.49 -27.06
C ALA A 360 3.92 -5.55 -28.39
N GLN A 361 2.68 -5.04 -28.42
CA GLN A 361 1.88 -4.97 -29.64
C GLN A 361 2.52 -4.09 -30.73
N VAL A 362 3.18 -2.98 -30.37
CA VAL A 362 3.89 -2.10 -31.31
C VAL A 362 5.10 -2.84 -31.89
N GLU A 363 5.89 -3.56 -31.05
CA GLU A 363 7.04 -4.32 -31.52
C GLU A 363 6.63 -5.47 -32.47
N VAL A 364 5.60 -6.25 -32.12
CA VAL A 364 5.07 -7.31 -32.99
C VAL A 364 4.62 -6.73 -34.36
N ARG A 365 3.92 -5.59 -34.33
CA ARG A 365 3.49 -4.93 -35.57
C ARG A 365 4.66 -4.40 -36.40
N ARG A 366 5.71 -3.91 -35.74
CA ARG A 366 6.93 -3.45 -36.40
C ARG A 366 7.66 -4.58 -37.14
N LEU A 367 7.66 -5.78 -36.56
CA LEU A 367 8.21 -6.96 -37.23
C LEU A 367 7.41 -7.34 -38.49
N ILE A 368 6.06 -7.19 -38.45
CA ILE A 368 5.19 -7.49 -39.61
C ILE A 368 5.26 -6.38 -40.67
N HIS A 369 5.35 -5.12 -40.20
CA HIS A 369 5.33 -3.93 -41.11
C HIS A 369 6.51 -2.98 -40.76
N PRO A 370 7.76 -3.29 -41.16
CA PRO A 370 8.96 -2.56 -40.72
C PRO A 370 9.00 -1.08 -41.11
N ARG A 371 8.28 -0.69 -42.20
CA ARG A 371 8.25 0.70 -42.68
C ARG A 371 7.20 1.56 -42.01
N THR A 372 6.37 1.00 -41.10
CA THR A 372 5.30 1.74 -40.45
C THR A 372 5.80 2.37 -39.17
N VAL A 373 5.84 3.70 -39.10
CA VAL A 373 6.13 4.44 -37.85
C VAL A 373 4.80 4.60 -37.10
N LYS A 374 4.60 3.75 -36.07
CA LYS A 374 3.41 3.83 -35.21
C LYS A 374 3.78 4.38 -33.83
N VAL A 375 3.15 5.49 -33.47
CA VAL A 375 3.34 6.14 -32.17
C VAL A 375 2.34 5.55 -31.17
N MET A 376 2.82 5.09 -30.02
CA MET A 376 1.96 4.61 -28.96
C MET A 376 1.17 5.77 -28.34
N ARG A 377 -0.14 5.61 -28.17
CA ARG A 377 -1.02 6.62 -27.55
C ARG A 377 -1.84 5.99 -26.42
N ILE A 378 -1.98 6.70 -25.33
CA ILE A 378 -2.88 6.39 -24.19
C ILE A 378 -3.69 7.65 -23.89
N ASP A 379 -5.01 7.53 -23.79
CA ASP A 379 -5.94 8.66 -23.60
C ASP A 379 -5.74 9.79 -24.62
N GLY A 380 -5.47 9.42 -25.89
CA GLY A 380 -5.19 10.38 -26.98
C GLY A 380 -3.80 11.03 -26.94
N LYS A 381 -3.02 10.85 -25.87
CA LYS A 381 -1.67 11.42 -25.72
C LYS A 381 -0.59 10.45 -26.18
N VAL A 382 0.44 10.97 -26.80
CA VAL A 382 1.62 10.19 -27.20
C VAL A 382 2.41 9.78 -25.96
N VAL A 383 2.70 8.50 -25.84
CA VAL A 383 3.59 7.97 -24.81
C VAL A 383 5.03 7.98 -25.34
N GLY A 384 5.89 8.75 -24.71
CA GLY A 384 7.30 8.87 -25.09
C GLY A 384 8.08 7.56 -24.88
N GLN A 385 9.10 7.34 -25.69
CA GLN A 385 9.98 6.15 -25.55
C GLN A 385 10.65 6.08 -24.18
N ASP A 386 10.96 7.21 -23.54
CA ASP A 386 11.55 7.26 -22.21
C ASP A 386 10.61 6.68 -21.14
N THR A 387 9.29 6.93 -21.28
CA THR A 387 8.30 6.33 -20.38
C THR A 387 8.24 4.81 -20.57
N VAL A 388 8.28 4.34 -21.84
CA VAL A 388 8.27 2.89 -22.13
C VAL A 388 9.54 2.23 -21.55
N ARG A 389 10.72 2.82 -21.77
CA ARG A 389 11.98 2.34 -21.21
C ARG A 389 11.97 2.29 -19.68
N ALA A 390 11.45 3.35 -19.04
CA ALA A 390 11.34 3.41 -17.58
C ALA A 390 10.41 2.31 -17.03
N VAL A 391 9.26 2.07 -17.68
CA VAL A 391 8.34 1.00 -17.28
C VAL A 391 8.93 -0.38 -17.50
N SER A 392 9.63 -0.61 -18.64
CA SER A 392 10.31 -1.87 -18.91
C SER A 392 11.46 -2.12 -17.92
N GLY A 393 12.27 -1.09 -17.61
CA GLY A 393 13.32 -1.18 -16.60
C GLY A 393 12.78 -1.48 -15.20
N TYR A 394 11.66 -0.85 -14.83
CA TYR A 394 10.96 -1.16 -13.57
C TYR A 394 10.51 -2.63 -13.53
N PHE A 395 9.90 -3.13 -14.61
CA PHE A 395 9.42 -4.52 -14.67
C PHE A 395 10.56 -5.53 -14.58
N ILE A 396 11.69 -5.26 -15.23
CA ILE A 396 12.89 -6.12 -15.12
C ILE A 396 13.39 -6.16 -13.67
N LEU A 397 13.53 -5.00 -13.01
CA LEU A 397 13.95 -4.94 -11.61
C LEU A 397 12.95 -5.64 -10.68
N TYR A 398 11.64 -5.44 -10.93
CA TYR A 398 10.58 -6.12 -10.20
C TYR A 398 10.75 -7.64 -10.26
N VAL A 399 10.93 -8.21 -11.45
CA VAL A 399 11.12 -9.66 -11.63
C VAL A 399 12.40 -10.14 -10.96
N LEU A 400 13.53 -9.44 -11.16
CA LEU A 400 14.82 -9.84 -10.59
C LEU A 400 14.79 -9.83 -9.05
N ILE A 401 14.24 -8.78 -8.44
CA ILE A 401 14.14 -8.69 -6.98
C ILE A 401 13.19 -9.77 -6.46
N SER A 402 12.02 -9.96 -7.08
CA SER A 402 11.09 -11.02 -6.68
C SER A 402 11.71 -12.41 -6.75
N LEU A 403 12.46 -12.72 -7.81
CA LEU A 403 13.16 -14.01 -7.93
C LEU A 403 14.24 -14.18 -6.85
N LEU A 404 14.99 -13.12 -6.55
CA LEU A 404 16.00 -13.14 -5.48
C LEU A 404 15.32 -13.35 -4.11
N SER A 405 14.22 -12.66 -3.83
CA SER A 405 13.47 -12.82 -2.58
C SER A 405 12.90 -14.24 -2.45
N ILE A 406 12.31 -14.78 -3.52
CA ILE A 406 11.81 -16.19 -3.54
C ILE A 406 12.95 -17.16 -3.23
N LEU A 407 14.13 -16.96 -3.83
CA LEU A 407 15.31 -17.80 -3.58
C LEU A 407 15.75 -17.73 -2.11
N LEU A 408 15.77 -16.55 -1.50
CA LEU A 408 16.17 -16.38 -0.11
C LEU A 408 15.12 -16.97 0.86
N VAL A 409 13.82 -16.73 0.61
CA VAL A 409 12.73 -17.24 1.46
C VAL A 409 12.60 -18.76 1.33
N SER A 410 12.98 -19.35 0.17
CA SER A 410 12.96 -20.80 0.00
C SER A 410 13.92 -21.56 0.93
N LEU A 411 14.88 -20.86 1.56
CA LEU A 411 15.76 -21.46 2.58
C LEU A 411 15.02 -21.96 3.82
N ASP A 412 13.80 -21.46 4.07
CA ASP A 412 12.96 -21.92 5.18
C ASP A 412 12.33 -23.31 4.92
N GLY A 413 12.39 -23.84 3.68
CA GLY A 413 11.94 -25.20 3.35
C GLY A 413 10.42 -25.34 3.23
N PHE A 414 9.66 -24.27 3.08
CA PHE A 414 8.22 -24.33 2.82
C PHE A 414 7.93 -24.79 1.38
N ASP A 415 6.67 -25.19 1.13
CA ASP A 415 6.21 -25.53 -0.21
C ASP A 415 6.27 -24.33 -1.17
N GLY A 416 6.34 -24.64 -2.47
CA GLY A 416 6.47 -23.60 -3.50
C GLY A 416 5.32 -22.61 -3.54
N SER A 417 4.09 -23.05 -3.25
CA SER A 417 2.91 -22.20 -3.18
C SER A 417 3.06 -21.15 -2.07
N THR A 418 3.39 -21.58 -0.85
CA THR A 418 3.65 -20.71 0.30
C THR A 418 4.79 -19.73 0.02
N THR A 419 5.94 -20.23 -0.45
CA THR A 419 7.15 -19.41 -0.66
C THR A 419 6.92 -18.33 -1.72
N ILE A 420 6.41 -18.72 -2.90
CA ILE A 420 6.22 -17.78 -4.01
C ILE A 420 5.16 -16.75 -3.67
N THR A 421 4.02 -17.18 -3.11
CA THR A 421 2.93 -16.24 -2.83
C THR A 421 3.17 -15.38 -1.60
N ALA A 422 3.97 -15.80 -0.63
CA ALA A 422 4.41 -14.94 0.47
C ALA A 422 5.23 -13.76 -0.05
N VAL A 423 6.18 -14.01 -0.98
CA VAL A 423 6.94 -12.95 -1.64
C VAL A 423 6.04 -12.06 -2.50
N LEU A 424 5.15 -12.65 -3.32
CA LEU A 424 4.21 -11.87 -4.14
C LEU A 424 3.28 -11.01 -3.28
N ALA A 425 2.77 -11.55 -2.17
CA ALA A 425 1.89 -10.82 -1.25
C ALA A 425 2.59 -9.64 -0.59
N THR A 426 3.83 -9.82 -0.13
CA THR A 426 4.60 -8.76 0.52
C THR A 426 5.14 -7.73 -0.49
N PHE A 427 5.67 -8.16 -1.61
CA PHE A 427 6.22 -7.25 -2.63
C PHE A 427 5.14 -6.42 -3.33
N ASN A 428 3.91 -6.95 -3.45
CA ASN A 428 2.78 -6.21 -4.02
C ASN A 428 1.89 -5.54 -2.96
N ASN A 429 2.26 -5.63 -1.67
CA ASN A 429 1.54 -5.03 -0.54
C ASN A 429 0.07 -5.49 -0.47
N ILE A 430 -0.20 -6.81 -0.42
CA ILE A 430 -1.56 -7.40 -0.45
C ILE A 430 -1.99 -7.98 0.89
N GLY A 431 -1.06 -8.56 1.64
CA GLY A 431 -1.30 -9.24 2.90
C GLY A 431 -1.26 -10.76 2.77
N PRO A 432 -2.38 -11.44 2.52
CA PRO A 432 -2.38 -12.89 2.41
C PRO A 432 -1.83 -13.38 1.07
N GLY A 433 -1.06 -14.48 1.12
CA GLY A 433 -0.67 -15.28 -0.01
C GLY A 433 -1.59 -16.50 -0.21
N LEU A 434 -0.98 -17.66 -0.48
CA LEU A 434 -1.61 -18.98 -0.52
C LEU A 434 -0.85 -19.94 0.41
N GLY A 435 -1.40 -21.10 0.67
CA GLY A 435 -0.81 -22.09 1.57
C GLY A 435 -0.72 -21.57 3.01
N LEU A 436 0.41 -21.76 3.66
CA LEU A 436 0.62 -21.35 5.07
C LEU A 436 0.58 -19.82 5.26
N ALA A 437 0.90 -19.05 4.23
CA ALA A 437 0.77 -17.58 4.23
C ALA A 437 -0.60 -17.12 3.71
N GLY A 438 -1.57 -18.02 3.56
CA GLY A 438 -2.90 -17.79 3.02
C GLY A 438 -3.84 -16.99 3.95
N PRO A 439 -5.14 -16.92 3.59
CA PRO A 439 -6.14 -16.09 4.29
C PRO A 439 -6.32 -16.40 5.77
N VAL A 440 -6.09 -17.63 6.18
CA VAL A 440 -6.19 -18.10 7.57
C VAL A 440 -4.83 -18.36 8.22
N GLY A 441 -3.75 -18.09 7.47
CA GLY A 441 -2.37 -18.23 7.92
C GLY A 441 -1.80 -16.93 8.48
N ASN A 442 -0.52 -17.00 8.86
CA ASN A 442 0.24 -15.81 9.32
C ASN A 442 1.73 -15.98 8.99
N PHE A 443 2.51 -14.92 9.19
CA PHE A 443 3.94 -14.90 8.88
C PHE A 443 4.85 -15.20 10.09
N ALA A 444 4.31 -15.63 11.23
CA ALA A 444 5.10 -15.95 12.43
C ALA A 444 6.12 -17.07 12.19
N MET A 445 5.77 -18.04 11.37
CA MET A 445 6.55 -19.26 11.08
C MET A 445 7.84 -19.00 10.28
N PHE A 446 7.94 -17.86 9.57
CA PHE A 446 9.12 -17.56 8.77
C PHE A 446 10.34 -17.27 9.67
N SER A 447 11.52 -17.67 9.21
CA SER A 447 12.79 -17.38 9.89
C SER A 447 13.06 -15.87 10.00
N PRO A 448 13.93 -15.44 10.92
CA PRO A 448 14.33 -14.04 11.01
C PRO A 448 14.91 -13.49 9.70
N LEU A 449 15.64 -14.31 8.94
CA LEU A 449 16.17 -13.93 7.63
C LEU A 449 15.02 -13.65 6.64
N SER A 450 14.09 -14.59 6.52
CA SER A 450 12.93 -14.45 5.62
C SER A 450 12.05 -13.27 6.03
N LYS A 451 11.83 -13.04 7.33
CA LYS A 451 11.11 -11.84 7.81
C LYS A 451 11.79 -10.53 7.39
N VAL A 452 13.13 -10.46 7.44
CA VAL A 452 13.86 -9.27 6.97
C VAL A 452 13.73 -9.11 5.46
N VAL A 453 13.83 -10.19 4.67
CA VAL A 453 13.64 -10.14 3.20
C VAL A 453 12.23 -9.66 2.87
N LEU A 454 11.20 -10.23 3.50
CA LEU A 454 9.80 -9.84 3.30
C LEU A 454 9.53 -8.38 3.74
N CYS A 455 10.18 -7.90 4.81
CA CYS A 455 10.15 -6.48 5.21
C CYS A 455 10.72 -5.57 4.10
N LEU A 456 11.84 -5.96 3.50
CA LEU A 456 12.41 -5.22 2.38
C LEU A 456 11.50 -5.25 1.15
N ASP A 457 10.87 -6.39 0.86
CA ASP A 457 9.90 -6.53 -0.23
C ASP A 457 8.72 -5.59 -0.05
N MET A 458 8.14 -5.50 1.15
CA MET A 458 7.07 -4.56 1.47
C MET A 458 7.48 -3.10 1.22
N LEU A 459 8.71 -2.73 1.59
CA LEU A 459 9.26 -1.40 1.35
C LEU A 459 9.55 -1.15 -0.14
N PHE A 460 10.10 -2.14 -0.86
CA PHE A 460 10.32 -2.05 -2.31
C PHE A 460 9.01 -1.88 -3.08
N GLY A 461 7.99 -2.64 -2.71
CA GLY A 461 6.67 -2.55 -3.32
C GLY A 461 6.04 -1.17 -3.12
N ARG A 462 6.01 -0.69 -1.87
CA ARG A 462 5.37 0.59 -1.52
C ARG A 462 6.09 1.80 -2.12
N LEU A 463 7.41 1.81 -2.10
CA LEU A 463 8.25 2.91 -2.56
C LEU A 463 8.65 2.81 -4.04
N GLU A 464 8.09 1.84 -4.77
CA GLU A 464 8.34 1.66 -6.20
C GLU A 464 9.83 1.40 -6.55
N ILE A 465 10.50 0.56 -5.77
CA ILE A 465 11.86 0.02 -6.01
C ILE A 465 12.96 1.09 -5.96
N TYR A 466 12.91 2.13 -6.81
CA TYR A 466 14.01 3.09 -6.99
C TYR A 466 14.45 3.83 -5.72
N PRO A 467 13.56 4.36 -4.85
CA PRO A 467 13.99 5.02 -3.61
C PRO A 467 14.80 4.11 -2.70
N MET A 468 14.38 2.85 -2.55
CA MET A 468 15.10 1.87 -1.75
C MET A 468 16.44 1.48 -2.37
N LEU A 469 16.49 1.24 -3.69
CA LEU A 469 17.76 0.95 -4.37
C LEU A 469 18.74 2.10 -4.22
N ILE A 470 18.31 3.36 -4.40
CA ILE A 470 19.16 4.53 -4.24
C ILE A 470 19.66 4.65 -2.81
N LEU A 471 18.86 4.32 -1.80
CA LEU A 471 19.28 4.31 -0.41
C LEU A 471 20.36 3.27 -0.14
N LEU A 472 20.23 2.06 -0.71
CA LEU A 472 21.14 0.92 -0.48
C LEU A 472 22.43 0.99 -1.29
N LEU A 473 22.47 1.69 -2.43
CA LEU A 473 23.64 1.76 -3.30
C LEU A 473 24.80 2.54 -2.65
N PRO A 474 26.03 1.98 -2.50
CA PRO A 474 27.18 2.67 -1.93
C PRO A 474 27.58 3.93 -2.70
N SER A 475 27.42 3.93 -4.04
CA SER A 475 27.69 5.08 -4.90
C SER A 475 26.85 6.31 -4.56
N THR A 476 25.69 6.11 -3.93
CA THR A 476 24.82 7.18 -3.45
C THR A 476 25.50 8.03 -2.37
N TRP A 477 26.30 7.41 -1.53
CA TRP A 477 26.93 8.02 -0.36
C TRP A 477 28.37 8.51 -0.65
N SER A 478 28.93 8.10 -1.78
CA SER A 478 30.27 8.52 -2.19
C SER A 478 30.28 9.98 -2.64
N LYS A 479 31.42 10.69 -2.41
CA LYS A 479 31.61 12.08 -2.83
C LYS A 479 32.00 12.22 -4.32
N ARG A 480 32.14 11.10 -5.05
CA ARG A 480 32.49 11.11 -6.47
C ARG A 480 31.27 11.34 -7.32
N THR A 481 31.17 12.52 -7.84
CA THR A 481 30.71 13.14 -9.09
C THR A 481 30.33 14.55 -8.88
#